data_cd91aa13899b14ef8ec6940a0d811fc3
#
_entry.id   cd91aa13899b14ef8ec6940a0d811fc3
#
_cell.length_a   1.000
_cell.length_b   1.000
_cell.length_c   1.000
_cell.angle_alpha   90.00
_cell.angle_beta   90.00
_cell.angle_gamma   90.00
#
_symmetry.space_group_name_H-M   'P 1'
#
loop_
_entity.id
_entity.type
_entity.pdbx_description
1 polymer ?
#
loop_
_entity_poly.entity_id
_entity_poly.type
_entity_poly.pdbx_seq_one_letter_code
_entity_poly.pdbx_strand_id
1 'polypeptide(L)'
;TEMISVPRDTHAKIVGKDTEEKINHAYAYGGPDMAVKSVEKLMDIPIDHYAAINMDGVSTLIDEVNGVDVVSNGDFTKSNYSFEKGKKYHMDGKEALAFMRSRKEAGAGGDEGRQARQQLVIEAVAKKSMNPSSIPKINSIFNAVEDNVETDLSLTDLNDIRSDYKAAQKNVNRHTLNGENTLGDDDLYYFYPGDNDQIIKDYRDNLNLK
;
A
#
# COMPACT_ATOMS: atom_id res chain seq x y z
N THR A 1 11.81 -1.81 -8.35
CA THR A 1 10.73 -1.10 -7.63
C THR A 1 11.06 -1.04 -6.15
N GLU A 2 10.99 0.16 -5.58
CA GLU A 2 11.02 0.35 -4.14
C GLU A 2 9.60 0.56 -3.65
N MET A 3 9.20 -0.17 -2.63
CA MET A 3 7.91 0.00 -1.93
C MET A 3 8.19 0.43 -0.50
N ILE A 4 7.55 1.50 -0.06
CA ILE A 4 7.63 1.92 1.32
C ILE A 4 6.24 1.99 1.95
N SER A 5 6.08 1.39 3.13
CA SER A 5 4.88 1.55 3.95
C SER A 5 5.03 2.70 4.91
N VAL A 6 4.10 3.64 4.83
CA VAL A 6 3.95 4.71 5.81
C VAL A 6 2.80 4.32 6.75
N PRO A 7 3.05 4.10 8.04
CA PRO A 7 1.98 3.80 9.00
C PRO A 7 0.93 4.93 9.03
N ARG A 8 -0.34 4.57 9.03
CA ARG A 8 -1.45 5.56 9.00
C ARG A 8 -1.43 6.56 10.17
N ASP A 9 -0.91 6.12 11.31
CA ASP A 9 -0.85 6.92 12.53
C ASP A 9 0.50 7.66 12.67
N THR A 10 1.28 7.78 11.57
CA THR A 10 2.57 8.50 11.55
C THR A 10 2.34 9.97 11.92
N HIS A 11 3.06 10.42 12.95
CA HIS A 11 3.09 11.83 13.35
C HIS A 11 3.83 12.63 12.29
N ALA A 12 3.13 13.53 11.63
CA ALA A 12 3.67 14.29 10.50
C ALA A 12 2.98 15.64 10.37
N LYS A 13 3.66 16.58 9.71
CA LYS A 13 3.08 17.86 9.35
C LYS A 13 2.00 17.66 8.28
N ILE A 14 0.79 18.16 8.54
CA ILE A 14 -0.29 18.18 7.57
C ILE A 14 -0.15 19.42 6.70
N VAL A 15 0.20 19.23 5.43
CA VAL A 15 0.41 20.34 4.49
C VAL A 15 -0.92 21.04 4.20
N GLY A 16 -0.93 22.36 4.36
CA GLY A 16 -2.16 23.17 4.23
C GLY A 16 -2.92 23.35 5.54
N LYS A 17 -2.43 22.75 6.64
CA LYS A 17 -2.83 23.04 8.01
C LYS A 17 -1.58 23.26 8.85
N ASP A 18 -1.65 24.15 9.82
CA ASP A 18 -0.53 24.40 10.74
C ASP A 18 -0.57 23.43 11.92
N THR A 19 -0.75 22.14 11.63
CA THR A 19 -0.83 21.07 12.63
C THR A 19 0.15 19.95 12.31
N GLU A 20 0.65 19.30 13.35
CA GLU A 20 1.33 18.02 13.28
C GLU A 20 0.48 16.99 13.99
N GLU A 21 0.07 15.97 13.24
CA GLU A 21 -0.85 14.93 13.70
C GLU A 21 -0.74 13.68 12.85
N LYS A 22 -1.65 12.73 12.98
CA LYS A 22 -1.63 11.49 12.19
C LYS A 22 -1.74 11.78 10.70
N ILE A 23 -0.82 11.28 9.91
CA ILE A 23 -0.76 11.54 8.45
C ILE A 23 -2.04 11.17 7.71
N ASN A 24 -2.79 10.15 8.19
CA ASN A 24 -4.07 9.78 7.59
C ASN A 24 -5.15 10.86 7.71
N HIS A 25 -5.01 11.82 8.64
CA HIS A 25 -5.92 12.96 8.75
C HIS A 25 -5.82 13.90 7.55
N ALA A 26 -4.65 13.94 6.86
CA ALA A 26 -4.50 14.74 5.65
C ALA A 26 -5.56 14.37 4.58
N TYR A 27 -5.79 13.07 4.38
CA TYR A 27 -6.84 12.61 3.47
C TYR A 27 -8.25 12.99 3.93
N ALA A 28 -8.51 12.89 5.23
CA ALA A 28 -9.81 13.26 5.79
C ALA A 28 -10.12 14.76 5.70
N TYR A 29 -9.08 15.61 5.72
CA TYR A 29 -9.24 17.06 5.68
C TYR A 29 -9.30 17.62 4.26
N GLY A 30 -8.50 17.14 3.35
CA GLY A 30 -8.33 17.71 2.01
C GLY A 30 -8.16 16.68 0.89
N GLY A 31 -8.62 15.45 1.14
CA GLY A 31 -8.60 14.40 0.11
C GLY A 31 -7.18 13.99 -0.31
N PRO A 32 -7.08 13.43 -1.53
CA PRO A 32 -5.81 12.93 -2.04
C PRO A 32 -4.74 14.03 -2.17
N ASP A 33 -5.11 15.22 -2.59
CA ASP A 33 -4.15 16.33 -2.78
C ASP A 33 -3.39 16.68 -1.50
N MET A 34 -4.11 16.76 -0.38
CA MET A 34 -3.48 17.05 0.91
C MET A 34 -2.69 15.86 1.43
N ALA A 35 -3.17 14.65 1.20
CA ALA A 35 -2.46 13.42 1.55
C ALA A 35 -1.13 13.31 0.79
N VAL A 36 -1.15 13.49 -0.53
CA VAL A 36 0.05 13.49 -1.39
C VAL A 36 1.07 14.49 -0.89
N LYS A 37 0.69 15.77 -0.75
CA LYS A 37 1.59 16.83 -0.29
C LYS A 37 2.17 16.56 1.11
N SER A 38 1.39 15.95 1.99
CA SER A 38 1.87 15.62 3.34
C SER A 38 2.87 14.45 3.32
N VAL A 39 2.66 13.46 2.44
CA VAL A 39 3.63 12.37 2.22
C VAL A 39 4.89 12.87 1.53
N GLU A 40 4.78 13.71 0.50
CA GLU A 40 5.92 14.37 -0.16
C GLU A 40 6.76 15.14 0.85
N LYS A 41 6.11 15.88 1.77
CA LYS A 41 6.79 16.62 2.83
C LYS A 41 7.49 15.72 3.83
N LEU A 42 6.87 14.59 4.19
CA LEU A 42 7.43 13.61 5.13
C LEU A 42 8.64 12.89 4.54
N MET A 43 8.54 12.52 3.26
CA MET A 43 9.52 11.66 2.57
C MET A 43 10.57 12.43 1.77
N ASP A 44 10.40 13.73 1.59
CA ASP A 44 11.23 14.59 0.71
C ASP A 44 11.40 14.00 -0.70
N ILE A 45 10.32 13.47 -1.26
CA ILE A 45 10.24 12.91 -2.63
C ILE A 45 9.00 13.46 -3.35
N PRO A 46 9.07 13.71 -4.66
CA PRO A 46 7.89 14.05 -5.45
C PRO A 46 7.02 12.82 -5.67
N ILE A 47 5.71 13.03 -5.78
CA ILE A 47 4.73 12.00 -6.12
C ILE A 47 4.03 12.42 -7.40
N ASP A 48 4.23 11.67 -8.47
CA ASP A 48 3.65 11.98 -9.78
C ASP A 48 2.17 11.61 -9.88
N HIS A 49 1.79 10.49 -9.27
CA HIS A 49 0.44 9.95 -9.34
C HIS A 49 -0.01 9.33 -8.01
N TYR A 50 -1.32 9.25 -7.82
CA TYR A 50 -1.91 8.58 -6.68
C TYR A 50 -3.03 7.61 -7.10
N ALA A 51 -3.29 6.65 -6.23
CA ALA A 51 -4.49 5.83 -6.27
C ALA A 51 -4.96 5.54 -4.85
N ALA A 52 -6.18 5.96 -4.54
CA ALA A 52 -6.86 5.64 -3.29
C ALA A 52 -7.90 4.56 -3.57
N ILE A 53 -7.84 3.45 -2.84
CA ILE A 53 -8.75 2.32 -3.00
C ILE A 53 -9.34 1.94 -1.64
N ASN A 54 -10.64 1.76 -1.58
CA ASN A 54 -11.28 1.21 -0.39
C ASN A 54 -11.17 -0.33 -0.35
N MET A 55 -11.54 -0.94 0.78
CA MET A 55 -11.39 -2.38 0.96
C MET A 55 -12.26 -3.22 0.03
N ASP A 56 -13.41 -2.73 -0.38
CA ASP A 56 -14.31 -3.44 -1.30
C ASP A 56 -13.72 -3.40 -2.72
N GLY A 57 -13.11 -2.26 -3.10
CA GLY A 57 -12.35 -2.14 -4.34
C GLY A 57 -11.15 -3.08 -4.41
N VAL A 58 -10.42 -3.25 -3.31
CA VAL A 58 -9.32 -4.23 -3.25
C VAL A 58 -9.85 -5.65 -3.50
N SER A 59 -10.97 -6.02 -2.86
CA SER A 59 -11.59 -7.33 -3.07
C SER A 59 -12.00 -7.53 -4.53
N THR A 60 -12.72 -6.54 -5.09
CA THR A 60 -13.17 -6.58 -6.49
C THR A 60 -11.98 -6.67 -7.46
N LEU A 61 -10.93 -5.86 -7.23
CA LEU A 61 -9.73 -5.89 -8.07
C LEU A 61 -9.06 -7.26 -8.07
N ILE A 62 -8.97 -7.91 -6.92
CA ILE A 62 -8.39 -9.25 -6.77
C ILE A 62 -9.23 -10.27 -7.53
N ASP A 63 -10.54 -10.21 -7.43
CA ASP A 63 -11.44 -11.12 -8.14
C ASP A 63 -11.36 -10.92 -9.67
N GLU A 64 -11.30 -9.67 -10.15
CA GLU A 64 -11.17 -9.34 -11.57
C GLU A 64 -9.87 -9.84 -12.21
N VAL A 65 -8.78 -9.90 -11.44
CA VAL A 65 -7.52 -10.49 -11.91
C VAL A 65 -7.46 -12.01 -11.73
N ASN A 66 -8.55 -12.65 -11.36
CA ASN A 66 -8.67 -14.08 -11.04
C ASN A 66 -7.79 -14.48 -9.86
N GLY A 67 -7.87 -13.76 -8.76
CA GLY A 67 -7.16 -14.05 -7.54
C GLY A 67 -5.67 -13.70 -7.57
N VAL A 68 -5.05 -13.74 -6.43
CA VAL A 68 -3.62 -13.46 -6.25
C VAL A 68 -2.90 -14.58 -5.52
N ASP A 69 -1.65 -14.80 -5.88
CA ASP A 69 -0.78 -15.78 -5.24
C ASP A 69 0.08 -15.09 -4.18
N VAL A 70 -0.10 -15.46 -2.92
CA VAL A 70 0.61 -14.87 -1.78
C VAL A 70 1.20 -15.96 -0.89
N VAL A 71 2.42 -15.74 -0.40
CA VAL A 71 3.04 -16.59 0.64
C VAL A 71 2.76 -15.97 2.00
N SER A 72 2.15 -16.73 2.91
CA SER A 72 1.82 -16.22 4.24
C SER A 72 3.07 -15.90 5.06
N ASN A 73 3.05 -14.75 5.74
CA ASN A 73 4.10 -14.30 6.64
C ASN A 73 3.90 -14.73 8.11
N GLY A 74 2.78 -15.40 8.42
CA GLY A 74 2.44 -15.83 9.78
C GLY A 74 1.48 -17.00 9.82
N ASP A 75 1.36 -17.58 11.00
CA ASP A 75 0.43 -18.68 11.33
C ASP A 75 -0.76 -18.09 12.07
N PHE A 76 -1.91 -17.94 11.41
CA PHE A 76 -3.10 -17.36 12.06
C PHE A 76 -4.39 -17.79 11.36
N THR A 77 -5.52 -17.60 12.06
CA THR A 77 -6.86 -17.82 11.50
C THR A 77 -7.66 -16.53 11.62
N LYS A 78 -8.31 -16.14 10.53
CA LYS A 78 -9.22 -14.99 10.45
C LYS A 78 -10.50 -15.38 9.75
N SER A 79 -11.63 -15.16 10.41
CA SER A 79 -12.92 -15.63 9.91
C SER A 79 -12.88 -17.16 9.70
N ASN A 80 -13.14 -17.63 8.49
CA ASN A 80 -13.08 -19.06 8.14
C ASN A 80 -11.79 -19.46 7.41
N TYR A 81 -10.79 -18.58 7.33
CA TYR A 81 -9.53 -18.80 6.62
C TYR A 81 -8.40 -19.03 7.60
N SER A 82 -7.58 -20.04 7.32
CA SER A 82 -6.38 -20.37 8.10
C SER A 82 -5.15 -20.24 7.23
N PHE A 83 -4.15 -19.54 7.74
CA PHE A 83 -2.91 -19.26 7.03
C PHE A 83 -1.73 -19.83 7.81
N GLU A 84 -0.82 -20.50 7.10
CA GLU A 84 0.40 -21.08 7.62
C GLU A 84 1.61 -20.35 7.07
N LYS A 85 2.53 -19.95 7.94
CA LYS A 85 3.76 -19.22 7.55
C LYS A 85 4.57 -19.98 6.52
N GLY A 86 4.94 -19.29 5.45
CA GLY A 86 5.73 -19.87 4.35
C GLY A 86 4.92 -20.67 3.33
N LYS A 87 3.62 -20.89 3.57
CA LYS A 87 2.74 -21.58 2.62
C LYS A 87 2.16 -20.59 1.62
N LYS A 88 2.13 -21.02 0.36
CA LYS A 88 1.55 -20.25 -0.74
C LYS A 88 0.05 -20.53 -0.83
N TYR A 89 -0.72 -19.45 -0.96
CA TYR A 89 -2.17 -19.45 -1.16
C TYR A 89 -2.51 -18.74 -2.47
N HIS A 90 -3.53 -19.25 -3.14
CA HIS A 90 -4.20 -18.54 -4.22
C HIS A 90 -5.48 -17.97 -3.63
N MET A 91 -5.51 -16.68 -3.37
CA MET A 91 -6.57 -16.00 -2.63
C MET A 91 -7.53 -15.31 -3.57
N ASP A 92 -8.83 -15.48 -3.36
CA ASP A 92 -9.86 -14.58 -3.88
C ASP A 92 -9.91 -13.27 -3.09
N GLY A 93 -10.78 -12.34 -3.49
CA GLY A 93 -10.90 -11.04 -2.83
C GLY A 93 -11.26 -11.13 -1.35
N LYS A 94 -12.14 -12.06 -0.96
CA LYS A 94 -12.58 -12.23 0.43
C LYS A 94 -11.47 -12.82 1.32
N GLU A 95 -10.78 -13.82 0.81
CA GLU A 95 -9.66 -14.45 1.51
C GLU A 95 -8.50 -13.45 1.68
N ALA A 96 -8.18 -12.69 0.61
CA ALA A 96 -7.17 -11.65 0.67
C ALA A 96 -7.51 -10.54 1.66
N LEU A 97 -8.79 -10.12 1.75
CA LEU A 97 -9.22 -9.16 2.77
C LEU A 97 -9.07 -9.72 4.18
N ALA A 98 -9.42 -10.99 4.42
CA ALA A 98 -9.20 -11.63 5.71
C ALA A 98 -7.72 -11.64 6.07
N PHE A 99 -6.85 -11.98 5.10
CA PHE A 99 -5.40 -11.96 5.25
C PHE A 99 -4.87 -10.56 5.59
N MET A 100 -5.22 -9.55 4.81
CA MET A 100 -4.77 -8.16 4.97
C MET A 100 -5.25 -7.50 6.27
N ARG A 101 -6.45 -7.86 6.75
CA ARG A 101 -7.06 -7.25 7.94
C ARG A 101 -6.64 -7.93 9.25
N SER A 102 -5.96 -9.07 9.19
CA SER A 102 -5.50 -9.78 10.39
C SER A 102 -4.47 -8.94 11.15
N ARG A 103 -4.69 -8.77 12.45
CA ARG A 103 -3.83 -7.94 13.32
C ARG A 103 -3.71 -8.52 14.73
N LYS A 104 -4.86 -8.83 15.35
CA LYS A 104 -4.95 -9.23 16.75
C LYS A 104 -4.97 -10.75 16.93
N GLU A 105 -5.10 -11.49 15.85
CA GLU A 105 -5.11 -12.95 15.86
C GLU A 105 -3.75 -13.48 16.32
N ALA A 106 -3.76 -14.57 17.08
CA ALA A 106 -2.52 -15.22 17.49
C ALA A 106 -1.67 -15.58 16.26
N GLY A 107 -0.40 -15.20 16.27
CA GLY A 107 0.52 -15.43 15.14
C GLY A 107 0.42 -14.43 13.99
N ALA A 108 -0.51 -13.47 14.04
CA ALA A 108 -0.67 -12.45 12.99
C ALA A 108 0.41 -11.35 13.03
N GLY A 109 1.20 -11.24 14.10
CA GLY A 109 2.32 -10.28 14.18
C GLY A 109 1.93 -8.81 14.33
N GLY A 110 0.74 -8.51 14.84
CA GLY A 110 0.32 -7.13 15.15
C GLY A 110 0.21 -6.23 13.93
N ASP A 111 0.54 -4.95 14.11
CA ASP A 111 0.52 -3.93 13.06
C ASP A 111 1.58 -4.15 11.99
N GLU A 112 2.80 -4.52 12.38
CA GLU A 112 3.88 -4.82 11.43
C GLU A 112 3.51 -6.00 10.52
N GLY A 113 2.98 -7.08 11.11
CA GLY A 113 2.49 -8.23 10.33
C GLY A 113 1.39 -7.84 9.37
N ARG A 114 0.47 -6.95 9.77
CA ARG A 114 -0.59 -6.42 8.91
C ARG A 114 -0.03 -5.60 7.75
N GLN A 115 0.88 -4.66 8.02
CA GLN A 115 1.51 -3.84 6.98
C GLN A 115 2.26 -4.71 5.96
N ALA A 116 3.05 -5.68 6.44
CA ALA A 116 3.73 -6.61 5.56
C ALA A 116 2.75 -7.42 4.67
N ARG A 117 1.60 -7.86 5.21
CA ARG A 117 0.57 -8.55 4.42
C ARG A 117 -0.07 -7.66 3.36
N GLN A 118 -0.32 -6.39 3.70
CA GLN A 118 -0.82 -5.41 2.73
C GLN A 118 0.16 -5.24 1.56
N GLN A 119 1.46 -5.07 1.85
CA GLN A 119 2.49 -5.00 0.80
C GLN A 119 2.53 -6.26 -0.07
N LEU A 120 2.47 -7.45 0.55
CA LEU A 120 2.46 -8.73 -0.19
C LEU A 120 1.29 -8.85 -1.16
N VAL A 121 0.10 -8.44 -0.74
CA VAL A 121 -1.10 -8.47 -1.58
C VAL A 121 -1.01 -7.42 -2.69
N ILE A 122 -0.62 -6.18 -2.38
CA ILE A 122 -0.46 -5.11 -3.38
C ILE A 122 0.55 -5.53 -4.46
N GLU A 123 1.69 -6.11 -4.07
CA GLU A 123 2.68 -6.62 -5.02
C GLU A 123 2.12 -7.75 -5.88
N ALA A 124 1.38 -8.68 -5.27
CA ALA A 124 0.77 -9.79 -6.01
C ALA A 124 -0.26 -9.30 -7.03
N VAL A 125 -1.07 -8.29 -6.67
CA VAL A 125 -2.00 -7.61 -7.60
C VAL A 125 -1.23 -6.93 -8.72
N ALA A 126 -0.22 -6.12 -8.42
CA ALA A 126 0.60 -5.45 -9.42
C ALA A 126 1.24 -6.44 -10.40
N LYS A 127 1.84 -7.51 -9.89
CA LYS A 127 2.44 -8.57 -10.69
C LYS A 127 1.41 -9.29 -11.58
N LYS A 128 0.20 -9.51 -11.09
CA LYS A 128 -0.88 -10.13 -11.83
C LYS A 128 -1.43 -9.22 -12.92
N SER A 129 -1.60 -7.93 -12.62
CA SER A 129 -2.10 -6.91 -13.56
C SER A 129 -1.12 -6.65 -14.71
N MET A 130 0.18 -6.77 -14.47
CA MET A 130 1.22 -6.63 -15.51
C MET A 130 1.36 -7.86 -16.41
N ASN A 131 0.67 -8.95 -16.14
CA ASN A 131 0.72 -10.14 -16.98
C ASN A 131 0.07 -9.85 -18.33
N PRO A 132 0.69 -10.26 -19.48
CA PRO A 132 0.11 -10.08 -20.81
C PRO A 132 -1.31 -10.63 -20.97
N SER A 133 -1.68 -11.66 -20.23
CA SER A 133 -3.05 -12.22 -20.25
C SER A 133 -4.10 -11.29 -19.62
N SER A 134 -3.69 -10.31 -18.83
CA SER A 134 -4.58 -9.31 -18.21
C SER A 134 -4.84 -8.09 -19.10
N ILE A 135 -4.10 -7.95 -20.22
CA ILE A 135 -4.19 -6.81 -21.14
C ILE A 135 -5.59 -6.60 -21.71
N PRO A 136 -6.28 -7.64 -22.24
CA PRO A 136 -7.61 -7.45 -22.81
C PRO A 136 -8.69 -7.05 -21.80
N LYS A 137 -8.38 -7.18 -20.51
CA LYS A 137 -9.30 -6.96 -19.39
C LYS A 137 -9.09 -5.63 -18.66
N ILE A 138 -8.10 -4.81 -19.04
CA ILE A 138 -7.75 -3.60 -18.26
C ILE A 138 -8.94 -2.63 -18.16
N ASN A 139 -9.70 -2.48 -19.25
CA ASN A 139 -10.89 -1.62 -19.24
C ASN A 139 -12.00 -2.21 -18.36
N SER A 140 -12.21 -3.54 -18.39
CA SER A 140 -13.20 -4.17 -17.52
C SER A 140 -12.78 -4.12 -16.04
N ILE A 141 -11.51 -4.29 -15.75
CA ILE A 141 -10.97 -4.15 -14.40
C ILE A 141 -11.18 -2.71 -13.88
N PHE A 142 -10.82 -1.71 -14.71
CA PHE A 142 -11.00 -0.31 -14.35
C PHE A 142 -12.47 0.02 -14.06
N ASN A 143 -13.37 -0.37 -14.97
CA ASN A 143 -14.81 -0.15 -14.81
C ASN A 143 -15.39 -0.90 -13.59
N ALA A 144 -14.87 -2.07 -13.25
CA ALA A 144 -15.34 -2.83 -12.09
C ALA A 144 -14.95 -2.22 -10.74
N VAL A 145 -13.88 -1.41 -10.72
CA VAL A 145 -13.37 -0.78 -9.48
C VAL A 145 -13.59 0.73 -9.43
N GLU A 146 -14.12 1.37 -10.50
CA GLU A 146 -14.23 2.84 -10.61
C GLU A 146 -14.97 3.49 -9.43
N ASP A 147 -16.02 2.86 -8.92
CA ASP A 147 -16.79 3.36 -7.76
C ASP A 147 -16.00 3.24 -6.43
N ASN A 148 -14.90 2.52 -6.42
CA ASN A 148 -14.12 2.19 -5.23
C ASN A 148 -12.66 2.66 -5.29
N VAL A 149 -12.28 3.32 -6.39
CA VAL A 149 -10.93 3.83 -6.64
C VAL A 149 -11.02 5.30 -7.02
N GLU A 150 -10.23 6.11 -6.36
CA GLU A 150 -9.98 7.49 -6.72
C GLU A 150 -8.53 7.62 -7.18
N THR A 151 -8.29 8.10 -8.40
CA THR A 151 -6.94 8.20 -8.97
C THR A 151 -6.89 9.32 -10.00
N ASP A 152 -5.71 9.91 -10.19
CA ASP A 152 -5.40 10.82 -11.28
C ASP A 152 -4.86 10.12 -12.52
N LEU A 153 -4.64 8.79 -12.45
CA LEU A 153 -4.18 7.98 -13.58
C LEU A 153 -5.26 7.79 -14.62
N SER A 154 -4.96 8.12 -15.86
CA SER A 154 -5.79 7.76 -17.02
C SER A 154 -5.49 6.32 -17.49
N LEU A 155 -6.38 5.78 -18.34
CA LEU A 155 -6.12 4.49 -19.00
C LEU A 155 -4.86 4.51 -19.87
N THR A 156 -4.50 5.68 -20.42
CA THR A 156 -3.26 5.85 -21.19
C THR A 156 -2.06 5.71 -20.26
N ASP A 157 -2.07 6.42 -19.13
CA ASP A 157 -0.98 6.34 -18.13
C ASP A 157 -0.77 4.92 -17.63
N LEU A 158 -1.85 4.18 -17.37
CA LEU A 158 -1.77 2.77 -16.97
C LEU A 158 -1.14 1.88 -18.05
N ASN A 159 -1.42 2.13 -19.32
CA ASN A 159 -0.78 1.41 -20.42
C ASN A 159 0.69 1.77 -20.56
N ASP A 160 1.06 3.04 -20.42
CA ASP A 160 2.43 3.51 -20.50
C ASP A 160 3.26 2.98 -19.33
N ILE A 161 2.74 3.06 -18.10
CA ILE A 161 3.37 2.44 -16.91
C ILE A 161 3.63 0.95 -17.16
N ARG A 162 2.65 0.25 -17.72
CA ARG A 162 2.80 -1.18 -17.98
C ARG A 162 3.82 -1.49 -19.06
N SER A 163 3.88 -0.71 -20.15
CA SER A 163 4.83 -0.93 -21.25
C SER A 163 6.25 -0.63 -20.83
N ASP A 164 6.44 0.49 -20.17
CA ASP A 164 7.76 1.08 -19.90
C ASP A 164 8.38 0.53 -18.61
N TYR A 165 7.54 0.18 -17.63
CA TYR A 165 7.99 -0.30 -16.32
C TYR A 165 7.85 -1.81 -16.12
N LYS A 166 7.65 -2.60 -17.20
CA LYS A 166 7.56 -4.06 -17.12
C LYS A 166 8.77 -4.71 -16.40
N ALA A 167 9.96 -4.13 -16.52
CA ALA A 167 11.15 -4.63 -15.86
C ALA A 167 11.15 -4.36 -14.34
N ALA A 168 10.43 -3.35 -13.88
CA ALA A 168 10.39 -2.94 -12.47
C ALA A 168 9.78 -4.00 -11.55
N GLN A 169 8.90 -4.86 -12.07
CA GLN A 169 8.29 -5.95 -11.29
C GLN A 169 9.27 -7.07 -10.90
N LYS A 170 10.46 -7.13 -11.54
CA LYS A 170 11.40 -8.24 -11.29
C LYS A 170 12.13 -8.11 -9.95
N ASN A 171 12.38 -6.88 -9.53
CA ASN A 171 13.10 -6.55 -8.32
C ASN A 171 12.25 -5.59 -7.50
N VAL A 172 11.58 -6.11 -6.48
CA VAL A 172 10.75 -5.32 -5.55
C VAL A 172 11.37 -5.36 -4.17
N ASN A 173 11.90 -4.22 -3.73
CA ASN A 173 12.39 -4.04 -2.36
C ASN A 173 11.27 -3.42 -1.52
N ARG A 174 11.11 -3.92 -0.30
CA ARG A 174 10.07 -3.47 0.63
C ARG A 174 10.69 -2.84 1.84
N HIS A 175 10.20 -1.66 2.16
CA HIS A 175 10.60 -0.91 3.32
C HIS A 175 9.37 -0.51 4.14
N THR A 176 9.57 -0.37 5.42
CA THR A 176 8.63 0.29 6.34
C THR A 176 9.41 1.39 7.03
N LEU A 177 8.80 2.53 7.26
CA LEU A 177 9.45 3.60 8.05
C LEU A 177 9.90 3.05 9.40
N ASN A 178 11.14 3.35 9.77
CA ASN A 178 11.64 3.12 11.12
C ASN A 178 10.98 4.11 12.07
N GLY A 179 10.64 3.66 13.27
CA GLY A 179 10.02 4.52 14.27
C GLY A 179 9.41 3.73 15.40
N GLU A 180 8.74 4.43 16.29
CA GLU A 180 8.17 3.87 17.51
C GLU A 180 6.71 4.30 17.69
N ASN A 181 5.88 3.39 18.21
CA ASN A 181 4.52 3.71 18.62
C ASN A 181 4.54 4.23 20.07
N THR A 182 4.23 5.50 20.24
CA THR A 182 4.25 6.16 21.55
C THR A 182 2.95 6.94 21.78
N LEU A 183 2.56 7.08 23.05
CA LEU A 183 1.45 7.93 23.47
C LEU A 183 1.88 9.39 23.34
N GLY A 184 1.10 10.19 22.63
CA GLY A 184 1.29 11.64 22.52
C GLY A 184 0.78 12.40 23.74
N ASP A 185 1.03 13.70 23.80
CA ASP A 185 0.58 14.58 24.90
C ASP A 185 -0.95 14.72 24.95
N ASP A 186 -1.64 14.33 23.88
CA ASP A 186 -3.11 14.33 23.75
C ASP A 186 -3.76 12.99 24.11
N ASP A 187 -3.02 12.08 24.73
CA ASP A 187 -3.43 10.72 25.09
C ASP A 187 -3.79 9.84 23.87
N LEU A 188 -3.34 10.20 22.66
CA LEU A 188 -3.49 9.40 21.47
C LEU A 188 -2.18 8.68 21.12
N TYR A 189 -2.27 7.45 20.58
CA TYR A 189 -1.10 6.74 20.06
C TYR A 189 -0.71 7.25 18.68
N TYR A 190 0.56 7.57 18.51
CA TYR A 190 1.19 7.96 17.25
C TYR A 190 2.34 7.01 16.91
N PHE A 191 2.63 6.89 15.64
CA PHE A 191 3.89 6.36 15.17
C PHE A 191 4.84 7.56 14.93
N TYR A 192 5.87 7.69 15.75
CA TYR A 192 6.89 8.71 15.57
C TYR A 192 8.01 8.17 14.68
N PRO A 193 8.22 8.76 13.49
CA PRO A 193 9.30 8.36 12.60
C PRO A 193 10.66 8.58 13.30
N GLY A 194 11.51 7.57 13.26
CA GLY A 194 12.91 7.67 13.64
C GLY A 194 13.78 8.13 12.47
N ASP A 195 15.05 7.74 12.51
CA ASP A 195 15.99 7.99 11.42
C ASP A 195 15.62 7.12 10.19
N ASN A 196 15.21 7.78 9.10
CA ASN A 196 14.87 7.18 7.83
C ASN A 196 15.72 7.73 6.67
N ASP A 197 16.77 8.49 6.97
CA ASP A 197 17.59 9.20 5.97
C ASP A 197 18.16 8.25 4.91
N GLN A 198 18.58 7.05 5.30
CA GLN A 198 19.10 6.07 4.34
C GLN A 198 18.00 5.56 3.42
N ILE A 199 16.80 5.28 3.92
CA ILE A 199 15.66 4.81 3.11
C ILE A 199 15.25 5.91 2.13
N ILE A 200 15.14 7.14 2.59
CA ILE A 200 14.80 8.32 1.78
C ILE A 200 15.87 8.54 0.71
N LYS A 201 17.15 8.46 1.07
CA LYS A 201 18.26 8.60 0.14
C LYS A 201 18.23 7.52 -0.94
N ASP A 202 18.05 6.25 -0.58
CA ASP A 202 17.97 5.16 -1.54
C ASP A 202 16.81 5.36 -2.53
N TYR A 203 15.67 5.88 -2.04
CA TYR A 203 14.54 6.26 -2.89
C TYR A 203 14.90 7.38 -3.87
N ARG A 204 15.52 8.47 -3.37
CA ARG A 204 15.93 9.61 -4.18
C ARG A 204 16.96 9.20 -5.23
N ASP A 205 17.95 8.38 -4.85
CA ASP A 205 18.98 7.87 -5.76
C ASP A 205 18.36 7.01 -6.88
N ASN A 206 17.40 6.15 -6.55
CA ASN A 206 16.68 5.33 -7.53
C ASN A 206 15.81 6.16 -8.49
N LEU A 207 15.31 7.30 -8.05
CA LEU A 207 14.56 8.26 -8.87
C LEU A 207 15.45 9.29 -9.57
N ASN A 208 16.78 9.22 -9.40
CA ASN A 208 17.75 10.20 -9.89
C ASN A 208 17.46 11.65 -9.43
N LEU A 209 16.89 11.81 -8.24
CA LEU A 209 16.64 13.10 -7.62
C LEU A 209 17.92 13.63 -6.97
N LYS A 210 18.28 14.87 -7.31
CA LYS A 210 19.46 15.57 -6.75
C LYS A 210 19.14 16.22 -5.42
#